data_0ff6b880c227c04ef1be56fc7448b3b2
#
_entry.id   0ff6b880c227c04ef1be56fc7448b3b2
#
_cell.length_a   1.000
_cell.length_b   1.000
_cell.length_c   1.000
_cell.angle_alpha   90.00
_cell.angle_beta   90.00
_cell.angle_gamma   90.00
#
_symmetry.space_group_name_H-M   'P 1'
#
loop_
_entity.id
_entity.type
_entity.pdbx_description
1 polymer ?
#
loop_
_entity_poly.entity_id
_entity_poly.type
_entity_poly.pdbx_seq_one_letter_code
_entity_poly.pdbx_strand_id
1 'polypeptide(L)'
;MGGVKFADFNDLESVKAQITDKTCAIITETVQGEGGIYPATKEFLEGLRKLCDEKDIILILDEIQCGMGRTGHYFAWQAYGVQPDIMTCAKALGCGVPVGAFVLNKKQLQLP
;
A
#
# COMPACT_ATOMS: atom_id res chain seq x y z
N MET A 1 -17.97 -7.43 4.61
CA MET A 1 -18.03 -6.01 4.21
C MET A 1 -18.29 -5.97 2.71
N GLY A 2 -19.39 -5.33 2.29
CA GLY A 2 -19.69 -5.21 0.85
C GLY A 2 -18.68 -4.30 0.16
N GLY A 3 -18.32 -4.64 -1.09
CA GLY A 3 -17.40 -3.84 -1.89
C GLY A 3 -15.91 -4.09 -1.67
N VAL A 4 -15.52 -4.98 -0.75
CA VAL A 4 -14.13 -5.39 -0.55
C VAL A 4 -13.93 -6.80 -1.11
N LYS A 5 -12.86 -6.99 -1.86
CA LYS A 5 -12.42 -8.28 -2.39
C LYS A 5 -10.99 -8.54 -1.92
N PHE A 6 -10.65 -9.80 -1.75
CA PHE A 6 -9.32 -10.23 -1.33
C PHE A 6 -8.59 -10.90 -2.48
N ALA A 7 -7.29 -10.64 -2.57
CA ALA A 7 -6.38 -11.28 -3.50
C ALA A 7 -5.19 -11.87 -2.74
N ASP A 8 -4.52 -12.83 -3.33
CA ASP A 8 -3.35 -13.46 -2.72
C ASP A 8 -2.15 -12.52 -2.78
N PHE A 9 -1.44 -12.40 -1.65
CA PHE A 9 -0.25 -11.57 -1.52
C PHE A 9 0.89 -12.13 -2.37
N ASN A 10 1.63 -11.25 -3.04
CA ASN A 10 2.69 -11.58 -4.00
C ASN A 10 2.20 -12.33 -5.27
N ASP A 11 0.89 -12.31 -5.53
CA ASP A 11 0.30 -12.87 -6.75
C ASP A 11 -0.45 -11.79 -7.54
N LEU A 12 0.21 -11.22 -8.55
CA LEU A 12 -0.36 -10.15 -9.36
C LEU A 12 -1.57 -10.63 -10.20
N GLU A 13 -1.57 -11.89 -10.63
CA GLU A 13 -2.69 -12.46 -11.40
C GLU A 13 -3.93 -12.62 -10.51
N SER A 14 -3.76 -13.01 -9.25
CA SER A 14 -4.84 -13.02 -8.25
C SER A 14 -5.46 -11.62 -8.09
N VAL A 15 -4.63 -10.56 -8.04
CA VAL A 15 -5.10 -9.17 -7.96
C VAL A 15 -5.89 -8.79 -9.22
N LYS A 16 -5.35 -9.07 -10.41
CA LYS A 16 -6.01 -8.77 -11.69
C LYS A 16 -7.37 -9.43 -11.80
N ALA A 17 -7.51 -10.66 -11.30
CA ALA A 17 -8.77 -11.40 -11.32
C ALA A 17 -9.88 -10.74 -10.48
N GLN A 18 -9.52 -9.92 -9.48
CA GLN A 18 -10.48 -9.22 -8.61
C GLN A 18 -10.89 -7.84 -9.13
N ILE A 19 -10.12 -7.26 -10.05
CA ILE A 19 -10.38 -5.91 -10.56
C ILE A 19 -11.58 -5.90 -11.49
N THR A 20 -12.45 -4.91 -11.29
CA THR A 20 -13.59 -4.61 -12.17
C THR A 20 -13.61 -3.11 -12.49
N ASP A 21 -14.54 -2.68 -13.32
CA ASP A 21 -14.81 -1.28 -13.63
C ASP A 21 -15.22 -0.44 -12.40
N LYS A 22 -15.59 -1.10 -11.30
CA LYS A 22 -15.96 -0.46 -10.03
C LYS A 22 -14.83 -0.43 -9.00
N THR A 23 -13.67 -1.00 -9.32
CA THR A 23 -12.53 -1.00 -8.41
C THR A 23 -11.91 0.39 -8.38
N CYS A 24 -11.87 1.03 -7.21
CA CYS A 24 -11.32 2.37 -7.04
C CYS A 24 -9.96 2.40 -6.35
N ALA A 25 -9.62 1.36 -5.59
CA ALA A 25 -8.36 1.32 -4.86
C ALA A 25 -7.87 -0.11 -4.63
N ILE A 26 -6.56 -0.24 -4.48
CA ILE A 26 -5.88 -1.42 -3.96
C ILE A 26 -5.14 -1.01 -2.69
N ILE A 27 -5.34 -1.76 -1.61
CA ILE A 27 -4.61 -1.56 -0.36
C ILE A 27 -3.80 -2.80 -0.02
N THR A 28 -2.54 -2.62 0.34
CA THR A 28 -1.66 -3.70 0.78
C THR A 28 -0.58 -3.16 1.72
N GLU A 29 0.01 -4.03 2.52
CA GLU A 29 1.24 -3.73 3.24
C GLU A 29 2.44 -3.94 2.30
N THR A 30 3.51 -3.15 2.48
CA THR A 30 4.81 -3.37 1.81
C THR A 30 5.51 -4.60 2.40
N VAL A 31 5.37 -4.78 3.70
CA VAL A 31 5.75 -5.99 4.44
C VAL A 31 4.59 -6.35 5.33
N GLN A 32 4.01 -7.53 5.13
CA GLN A 32 2.95 -8.02 6.04
C GLN A 32 3.56 -8.25 7.42
N GLY A 33 3.06 -7.51 8.42
CA GLY A 33 3.55 -7.62 9.79
C GLY A 33 2.82 -8.73 10.56
N GLU A 34 1.58 -8.51 10.91
CA GLU A 34 0.75 -9.46 11.66
C GLU A 34 0.53 -10.77 10.91
N GLY A 35 0.58 -10.74 9.59
CA GLY A 35 0.44 -11.93 8.75
C GLY A 35 1.63 -12.90 8.79
N GLY A 36 2.74 -12.55 9.46
CA GLY A 36 3.89 -13.44 9.64
C GLY A 36 5.23 -12.90 9.09
N ILE A 37 5.32 -11.60 8.85
CA ILE A 37 6.53 -10.90 8.35
C ILE A 37 6.90 -11.39 6.94
N TYR A 38 5.97 -11.23 6.01
CA TYR A 38 6.19 -11.52 4.60
C TYR A 38 6.42 -10.24 3.81
N PRO A 39 7.64 -10.01 3.27
CA PRO A 39 7.89 -8.86 2.39
C PRO A 39 7.23 -9.06 1.02
N ALA A 40 6.73 -7.97 0.46
CA ALA A 40 6.33 -7.96 -0.93
C ALA A 40 7.56 -8.19 -1.83
N THR A 41 7.37 -8.88 -2.94
CA THR A 41 8.40 -8.93 -3.98
C THR A 41 8.42 -7.61 -4.75
N LYS A 42 9.58 -7.26 -5.30
CA LYS A 42 9.72 -6.05 -6.11
C LYS A 42 8.79 -6.08 -7.32
N GLU A 43 8.73 -7.22 -7.99
CA GLU A 43 7.86 -7.46 -9.14
C GLU A 43 6.38 -7.25 -8.80
N PHE A 44 5.95 -7.70 -7.63
CA PHE A 44 4.57 -7.53 -7.17
C PHE A 44 4.23 -6.04 -6.98
N LEU A 45 5.04 -5.29 -6.24
CA LEU A 45 4.78 -3.87 -5.98
C LEU A 45 4.89 -3.01 -7.25
N GLU A 46 5.88 -3.26 -8.10
CA GLU A 46 6.00 -2.58 -9.39
C GLU A 46 4.81 -2.92 -10.29
N GLY A 47 4.38 -4.17 -10.31
CA GLY A 47 3.20 -4.62 -11.03
C GLY A 47 1.92 -3.95 -10.54
N LEU A 48 1.73 -3.82 -9.23
CA LEU A 48 0.60 -3.09 -8.64
C LEU A 48 0.59 -1.62 -9.05
N ARG A 49 1.77 -0.95 -8.98
CA ARG A 49 1.87 0.46 -9.36
C ARG A 49 1.51 0.66 -10.84
N LYS A 50 2.06 -0.17 -11.71
CA LYS A 50 1.74 -0.14 -13.14
C LYS A 50 0.25 -0.39 -13.41
N LEU A 51 -0.32 -1.39 -12.76
CA LEU A 51 -1.74 -1.74 -12.90
C LEU A 51 -2.65 -0.60 -12.44
N CYS A 52 -2.32 0.03 -11.31
CA CYS A 52 -3.06 1.18 -10.79
C CYS A 52 -2.97 2.39 -11.74
N ASP A 53 -1.79 2.65 -12.31
CA ASP A 53 -1.61 3.75 -13.26
C ASP A 53 -2.38 3.51 -14.57
N GLU A 54 -2.38 2.28 -15.09
CA GLU A 54 -3.09 1.92 -16.34
C GLU A 54 -4.62 1.98 -16.19
N LYS A 55 -5.13 1.67 -15.02
CA LYS A 55 -6.58 1.59 -14.76
C LYS A 55 -7.15 2.78 -13.98
N ASP A 56 -6.31 3.77 -13.66
CA ASP A 56 -6.67 4.92 -12.83
C ASP A 56 -7.27 4.52 -11.47
N ILE A 57 -6.60 3.56 -10.82
CA ILE A 57 -6.93 3.03 -9.50
C ILE A 57 -5.92 3.58 -8.48
N ILE A 58 -6.38 3.89 -7.28
CA ILE A 58 -5.54 4.39 -6.19
C ILE A 58 -4.74 3.24 -5.57
N LEU A 59 -3.43 3.40 -5.44
CA LEU A 59 -2.57 2.49 -4.68
C LEU A 59 -2.36 3.03 -3.26
N ILE A 60 -2.81 2.25 -2.28
CA ILE A 60 -2.67 2.56 -0.85
C ILE A 60 -1.66 1.58 -0.27
N LEU A 61 -0.57 2.09 0.31
CA LEU A 61 0.39 1.27 1.05
C LEU A 61 0.21 1.50 2.56
N ASP A 62 -0.07 0.40 3.26
CA ASP A 62 -0.16 0.40 4.72
C ASP A 62 1.24 0.26 5.31
N GLU A 63 1.75 1.35 5.85
CA GLU A 63 3.05 1.44 6.51
C GLU A 63 2.94 1.54 8.04
N ILE A 64 1.78 1.16 8.60
CA ILE A 64 1.53 1.23 10.03
C ILE A 64 2.56 0.42 10.82
N GLN A 65 2.93 -0.75 10.32
CA GLN A 65 3.89 -1.63 11.00
C GLN A 65 5.28 -1.58 10.38
N CYS A 66 5.42 -1.52 9.07
CA CYS A 66 6.71 -1.56 8.38
C CYS A 66 7.36 -0.19 8.16
N GLY A 67 6.65 0.91 8.46
CA GLY A 67 7.16 2.26 8.31
C GLY A 67 8.04 2.74 9.49
N MET A 68 8.28 4.03 9.53
CA MET A 68 9.01 4.74 10.59
C MET A 68 10.42 4.19 10.86
N GLY A 69 11.14 3.83 9.80
CA GLY A 69 12.54 3.40 9.88
C GLY A 69 12.77 1.91 10.14
N ARG A 70 11.72 1.11 10.35
CA ARG A 70 11.84 -0.29 10.75
C ARG A 70 12.59 -1.18 9.74
N THR A 71 12.51 -0.85 8.45
CA THR A 71 13.15 -1.61 7.36
C THR A 71 14.47 -1.01 6.88
N GLY A 72 14.96 0.05 7.55
CA GLY A 72 16.18 0.77 7.16
C GLY A 72 15.94 1.98 6.26
N HIS A 73 14.72 2.25 5.86
CA HIS A 73 14.25 3.45 5.17
C HIS A 73 13.18 4.13 6.03
N TYR A 74 12.90 5.42 5.83
CA TYR A 74 11.80 6.08 6.56
C TYR A 74 10.50 5.32 6.38
N PHE A 75 10.21 4.90 5.15
CA PHE A 75 9.09 4.05 4.81
C PHE A 75 9.56 2.89 3.92
N ALA A 76 8.98 1.70 4.10
CA ALA A 76 9.43 0.49 3.41
C ALA A 76 9.30 0.59 1.89
N TRP A 77 8.29 1.30 1.37
CA TRP A 77 8.10 1.50 -0.08
C TRP A 77 9.29 2.17 -0.77
N GLN A 78 10.08 2.97 -0.02
CA GLN A 78 11.25 3.66 -0.58
C GLN A 78 12.34 2.69 -1.06
N ALA A 79 12.47 1.55 -0.38
CA ALA A 79 13.40 0.49 -0.80
C ALA A 79 13.03 -0.12 -2.16
N TYR A 80 11.76 -0.08 -2.50
CA TYR A 80 11.24 -0.61 -3.76
C TYR A 80 11.17 0.43 -4.89
N GLY A 81 11.27 1.72 -4.56
CA GLY A 81 11.07 2.81 -5.52
C GLY A 81 9.63 2.92 -6.04
N VAL A 82 8.66 2.38 -5.30
CA VAL A 82 7.24 2.35 -5.69
C VAL A 82 6.47 3.33 -4.82
N GLN A 83 6.23 4.53 -5.35
CA GLN A 83 5.50 5.57 -4.61
C GLN A 83 3.99 5.27 -4.59
N PRO A 84 3.36 5.18 -3.40
CA PRO A 84 1.92 5.07 -3.29
C PRO A 84 1.21 6.39 -3.60
N ASP A 85 -0.08 6.32 -3.88
CA ASP A 85 -0.96 7.48 -3.92
C ASP A 85 -1.36 7.91 -2.51
N ILE A 86 -1.60 6.93 -1.64
CA ILE A 86 -1.92 7.13 -0.23
C ILE A 86 -1.03 6.19 0.61
N MET A 87 -0.54 6.69 1.73
CA MET A 87 0.19 5.90 2.71
C MET A 87 -0.43 6.10 4.08
N THR A 88 -0.61 5.01 4.83
CA THR A 88 -1.05 5.07 6.24
C THR A 88 0.13 4.82 7.16
N CYS A 89 0.17 5.48 8.30
CA CYS A 89 1.17 5.29 9.33
C CYS A 89 0.59 5.48 10.73
N ALA A 90 1.11 4.73 11.69
CA ALA A 90 0.72 4.77 13.09
C ALA A 90 1.83 4.14 13.96
N LYS A 91 1.48 3.48 15.04
CA LYS A 91 2.39 2.75 15.94
C LYS A 91 3.62 3.59 16.32
N ALA A 92 4.79 3.33 15.74
CA ALA A 92 6.03 4.05 16.03
C ALA A 92 5.97 5.55 15.72
N LEU A 93 5.02 6.01 14.91
CA LEU A 93 4.82 7.43 14.63
C LEU A 93 4.62 8.26 15.89
N GLY A 94 3.88 7.72 16.85
CA GLY A 94 3.55 8.42 18.10
C GLY A 94 4.56 8.23 19.22
N CYS A 95 5.57 7.37 19.07
CA CYS A 95 6.57 7.07 20.11
C CYS A 95 5.94 6.74 21.47
N GLY A 96 4.89 5.93 21.50
CA GLY A 96 4.14 5.55 22.69
C GLY A 96 2.80 6.26 22.86
N VAL A 97 2.54 7.33 22.11
CA VAL A 97 1.24 7.98 22.06
C VAL A 97 0.39 7.36 20.93
N PRO A 98 -0.89 7.02 21.16
CA PRO A 98 -1.74 6.43 20.14
C PRO A 98 -2.17 7.49 19.12
N VAL A 99 -1.42 7.57 18.03
CA VAL A 99 -1.71 8.46 16.89
C VAL A 99 -1.63 7.68 15.58
N GLY A 100 -2.37 8.13 14.59
CA GLY A 100 -2.31 7.64 13.22
C GLY A 100 -2.41 8.79 12.25
N ALA A 101 -1.87 8.59 11.07
CA ALA A 101 -1.92 9.55 9.99
C ALA A 101 -2.05 8.82 8.64
N PHE A 102 -2.54 9.54 7.65
CA PHE A 102 -2.42 9.14 6.26
C PHE A 102 -1.84 10.30 5.44
N VAL A 103 -1.09 9.97 4.43
CA VAL A 103 -0.39 10.93 3.57
C VAL A 103 -0.85 10.71 2.13
N LEU A 104 -1.23 11.79 1.47
CA LEU A 104 -1.63 11.80 0.07
C LEU A 104 -0.48 12.34 -0.78
N ASN A 105 -0.28 11.79 -1.96
CA ASN A 105 0.59 12.43 -2.93
C ASN A 105 -0.07 13.67 -3.55
N LYS A 106 0.72 14.49 -4.26
CA LYS A 106 0.21 15.75 -4.84
C LYS A 106 -0.92 15.55 -5.84
N LYS A 107 -0.94 14.43 -6.57
CA LYS A 107 -1.99 14.12 -7.54
C LYS A 107 -3.34 13.95 -6.83
N GLN A 108 -3.34 13.28 -5.68
CA GLN A 108 -4.57 13.05 -4.91
C GLN A 108 -5.09 14.32 -4.22
N LEU A 109 -4.21 15.28 -3.93
CA LEU A 109 -4.61 16.57 -3.34
C LEU A 109 -5.33 17.50 -4.35
N GLN A 110 -5.28 17.20 -5.64
CA GLN A 110 -5.90 18.01 -6.71
C GLN A 110 -7.29 17.52 -7.12
N LEU A 111 -7.82 16.52 -6.43
CA LEU A 111 -9.20 16.08 -6.64
C LEU A 111 -10.17 17.19 -6.18
N PRO A 112 -11.18 17.50 -7.00
CA PRO A 112 -12.16 18.55 -6.67
C PRO A 112 -12.99 18.20 -5.45
#